data_3e4ddf79b836f0480d780be2dcb4f03e
#
_entry.id   3e4ddf79b836f0480d780be2dcb4f03e
#
_cell.length_a   1.000
_cell.length_b   1.000
_cell.length_c   1.000
_cell.angle_alpha   90.00
_cell.angle_beta   90.00
_cell.angle_gamma   90.00
#
_symmetry.space_group_name_H-M   'P 1'
#
loop_
_entity.id
_entity.type
_entity.pdbx_description
1 polymer ?
#
loop_
_entity_poly.entity_id
_entity_poly.type
_entity_poly.pdbx_seq_one_letter_code
_entity_poly.pdbx_strand_id
1 'polypeptide(L)'
;MLTGKVAIVTGASRGIGRAIARTLAANGATVILNYNGSAEAAEATVTDIRSRGGVAEAVKCNVAEEAESAAFVKVVLEKYGRVDILVNNAGITRDNLIVRMTEEEFDAVLDTNLKGAFHMIKHLTRTFMKQRYGKIINISSVSGILGNAGQANYAASKAGLIGLTKSVARELASRNVCVNAVAPGFIRTDMTEKLPETVRDNAVGQIPLGKMGNPEDVAQAVLFLAEEASDYITGQVLCVDGGMAM
;
A
#
# COMPACT_ATOMS: atom_id res chain seq x y z
N MET A 1 -6.62 11.58 -14.93
CA MET A 1 -5.16 11.89 -15.05
C MET A 1 -4.68 12.59 -13.79
N LEU A 2 -3.43 12.32 -13.37
CA LEU A 2 -2.86 12.79 -12.09
C LEU A 2 -1.83 13.91 -12.26
N THR A 3 -1.88 14.65 -13.37
CA THR A 3 -0.96 15.74 -13.67
C THR A 3 -0.97 16.78 -12.56
N GLY A 4 0.21 17.15 -12.05
CA GLY A 4 0.38 18.10 -10.96
C GLY A 4 0.09 17.54 -9.56
N LYS A 5 -0.27 16.26 -9.44
CA LYS A 5 -0.47 15.57 -8.15
C LYS A 5 0.85 15.00 -7.65
N VAL A 6 1.04 15.03 -6.33
CA VAL A 6 2.18 14.43 -5.61
C VAL A 6 1.70 13.19 -4.88
N ALA A 7 2.31 12.05 -5.17
CA ALA A 7 1.95 10.75 -4.60
C ALA A 7 3.10 10.17 -3.79
N ILE A 8 2.82 9.71 -2.57
CA ILE A 8 3.74 8.89 -1.77
C ILE A 8 3.29 7.45 -1.88
N VAL A 9 4.22 6.54 -2.20
CA VAL A 9 3.99 5.09 -2.19
C VAL A 9 5.00 4.44 -1.24
N THR A 10 4.52 3.85 -0.15
CA THR A 10 5.41 3.18 0.80
C THR A 10 5.74 1.76 0.35
N GLY A 11 6.99 1.31 0.62
CA GLY A 11 7.44 -0.01 0.20
C GLY A 11 7.47 -0.20 -1.32
N ALA A 12 7.85 0.84 -2.08
CA ALA A 12 7.70 0.88 -3.54
C ALA A 12 8.90 0.36 -4.33
N SER A 13 9.89 -0.26 -3.69
CA SER A 13 11.10 -0.76 -4.37
C SER A 13 10.85 -1.98 -5.26
N ARG A 14 9.80 -2.78 -5.03
CA ARG A 14 9.48 -4.02 -5.76
C ARG A 14 7.99 -4.37 -5.70
N GLY A 15 7.60 -5.43 -6.41
CA GLY A 15 6.27 -6.05 -6.34
C GLY A 15 5.14 -5.07 -6.60
N ILE A 16 4.08 -5.15 -5.81
CA ILE A 16 2.87 -4.33 -5.91
C ILE A 16 3.21 -2.84 -5.80
N GLY A 17 4.04 -2.45 -4.82
CA GLY A 17 4.40 -1.05 -4.64
C GLY A 17 5.12 -0.44 -5.85
N ARG A 18 6.01 -1.20 -6.50
CA ARG A 18 6.66 -0.79 -7.75
C ARG A 18 5.64 -0.59 -8.88
N ALA A 19 4.72 -1.55 -9.05
CA ALA A 19 3.68 -1.45 -10.08
C ALA A 19 2.78 -0.23 -9.85
N ILE A 20 2.38 0.03 -8.60
CA ILE A 20 1.62 1.22 -8.22
C ILE A 20 2.40 2.50 -8.57
N ALA A 21 3.66 2.60 -8.16
CA ALA A 21 4.49 3.77 -8.42
C ALA A 21 4.63 4.07 -9.93
N ARG A 22 4.88 3.03 -10.74
CA ARG A 22 4.93 3.12 -12.20
C ARG A 22 3.60 3.59 -12.80
N THR A 23 2.50 3.01 -12.37
CA THR A 23 1.16 3.33 -12.87
C THR A 23 0.78 4.77 -12.54
N LEU A 24 1.00 5.24 -11.31
CA LEU A 24 0.72 6.62 -10.93
C LEU A 24 1.60 7.62 -11.70
N ALA A 25 2.90 7.33 -11.87
CA ALA A 25 3.81 8.18 -12.63
C ALA A 25 3.45 8.24 -14.13
N ALA A 26 3.09 7.11 -14.74
CA ALA A 26 2.63 7.05 -16.13
C ALA A 26 1.34 7.86 -16.38
N ASN A 27 0.55 8.10 -15.31
CA ASN A 27 -0.65 8.95 -15.36
C ASN A 27 -0.40 10.39 -14.91
N GLY A 28 0.88 10.82 -14.82
CA GLY A 28 1.28 12.20 -14.63
C GLY A 28 1.54 12.63 -13.19
N ALA A 29 1.48 11.72 -12.20
CA ALA A 29 1.84 12.05 -10.83
C ALA A 29 3.37 12.19 -10.67
N THR A 30 3.81 13.10 -9.80
CA THR A 30 5.14 13.06 -9.20
C THR A 30 5.12 12.05 -8.07
N VAL A 31 5.93 10.97 -8.16
CA VAL A 31 5.89 9.86 -7.23
C VAL A 31 7.11 9.83 -6.32
N ILE A 32 6.88 9.87 -5.02
CA ILE A 32 7.90 9.66 -3.99
C ILE A 32 7.81 8.20 -3.53
N LEU A 33 8.83 7.42 -3.88
CA LEU A 33 8.98 6.04 -3.48
C LEU A 33 9.65 5.98 -2.11
N ASN A 34 8.93 5.50 -1.12
CA ASN A 34 9.56 5.15 0.15
C ASN A 34 10.13 3.73 0.09
N TYR A 35 11.31 3.55 0.65
CA TYR A 35 11.93 2.25 0.87
C TYR A 35 12.63 2.21 2.23
N ASN A 36 12.82 0.99 2.78
CA ASN A 36 13.60 0.78 4.00
C ASN A 36 14.89 -0.02 3.73
N GLY A 37 14.81 -1.15 3.04
CA GLY A 37 15.91 -2.10 2.91
C GLY A 37 16.79 -1.92 1.67
N SER A 38 16.21 -1.91 0.48
CA SER A 38 16.97 -1.94 -0.78
C SER A 38 16.97 -0.60 -1.51
N ALA A 39 18.04 0.17 -1.34
CA ALA A 39 18.25 1.41 -2.09
C ALA A 39 18.38 1.13 -3.59
N GLU A 40 19.16 0.10 -3.97
CA GLU A 40 19.38 -0.29 -5.38
C GLU A 40 18.07 -0.58 -6.10
N ALA A 41 17.17 -1.38 -5.50
CA ALA A 41 15.88 -1.69 -6.11
C ALA A 41 14.96 -0.47 -6.19
N ALA A 42 15.04 0.45 -5.23
CA ALA A 42 14.28 1.70 -5.26
C ALA A 42 14.79 2.62 -6.39
N GLU A 43 16.10 2.81 -6.51
CA GLU A 43 16.71 3.61 -7.58
C GLU A 43 16.50 2.99 -8.97
N ALA A 44 16.54 1.66 -9.10
CA ALA A 44 16.17 0.99 -10.34
C ALA A 44 14.71 1.29 -10.75
N THR A 45 13.80 1.34 -9.77
CA THR A 45 12.40 1.72 -10.03
C THR A 45 12.27 3.19 -10.45
N VAL A 46 13.00 4.10 -9.81
CA VAL A 46 13.05 5.53 -10.18
C VAL A 46 13.59 5.68 -11.60
N THR A 47 14.70 5.00 -11.92
CA THR A 47 15.31 5.04 -13.24
C THR A 47 14.36 4.56 -14.33
N ASP A 48 13.64 3.46 -14.09
CA ASP A 48 12.64 2.96 -15.03
C ASP A 48 11.49 3.96 -15.23
N ILE A 49 10.96 4.56 -14.15
CA ILE A 49 9.92 5.60 -14.27
C ILE A 49 10.40 6.78 -15.08
N ARG A 50 11.61 7.28 -14.80
CA ARG A 50 12.19 8.45 -15.51
C ARG A 50 12.48 8.15 -16.99
N SER A 51 12.93 6.95 -17.31
CA SER A 51 13.19 6.53 -18.71
C SER A 51 11.91 6.50 -19.56
N ARG A 52 10.75 6.41 -18.92
CA ARG A 52 9.41 6.46 -19.56
C ARG A 52 8.78 7.87 -19.51
N GLY A 53 9.55 8.89 -19.12
CA GLY A 53 9.07 10.28 -19.04
C GLY A 53 8.32 10.64 -17.77
N GLY A 54 8.22 9.75 -16.79
CA GLY A 54 7.60 10.01 -15.50
C GLY A 54 8.53 10.75 -14.53
N VAL A 55 7.98 11.27 -13.44
CA VAL A 55 8.73 11.96 -12.38
C VAL A 55 8.69 11.14 -11.11
N ALA A 56 9.85 10.73 -10.61
CA ALA A 56 9.94 9.97 -9.37
C ALA A 56 11.25 10.24 -8.62
N GLU A 57 11.23 10.04 -7.31
CA GLU A 57 12.42 9.97 -6.45
C GLU A 57 12.25 8.93 -5.36
N ALA A 58 13.36 8.39 -4.87
CA ALA A 58 13.38 7.42 -3.79
C ALA A 58 13.87 8.08 -2.49
N VAL A 59 13.18 7.82 -1.38
CA VAL A 59 13.55 8.34 -0.06
C VAL A 59 13.49 7.20 0.95
N LYS A 60 14.59 7.03 1.71
CA LYS A 60 14.67 6.01 2.75
C LYS A 60 13.88 6.43 3.97
N CYS A 61 13.07 5.52 4.50
CA CYS A 61 12.36 5.68 5.77
C CYS A 61 11.85 4.31 6.24
N ASN A 62 12.09 3.96 7.49
CA ASN A 62 11.40 2.87 8.16
C ASN A 62 10.05 3.38 8.68
N VAL A 63 8.96 3.00 8.02
CA VAL A 63 7.61 3.47 8.39
C VAL A 63 7.16 2.97 9.78
N ALA A 64 7.77 1.89 10.32
CA ALA A 64 7.52 1.42 11.66
C ALA A 64 7.97 2.43 12.73
N GLU A 65 8.95 3.29 12.38
CA GLU A 65 9.51 4.29 13.29
C GLU A 65 8.81 5.64 13.09
N GLU A 66 8.10 6.12 14.12
CA GLU A 66 7.34 7.38 14.04
C GLU A 66 8.24 8.58 13.69
N ALA A 67 9.42 8.67 14.30
CA ALA A 67 10.34 9.78 14.05
C ALA A 67 10.85 9.81 12.61
N GLU A 68 11.14 8.65 12.01
CA GLU A 68 11.53 8.56 10.60
C GLU A 68 10.37 8.92 9.68
N SER A 69 9.16 8.45 9.98
CA SER A 69 7.95 8.80 9.23
C SER A 69 7.67 10.31 9.26
N ALA A 70 7.83 10.94 10.42
CA ALA A 70 7.69 12.40 10.58
C ALA A 70 8.74 13.17 9.74
N ALA A 71 10.01 12.75 9.81
CA ALA A 71 11.10 13.35 9.04
C ALA A 71 10.90 13.19 7.54
N PHE A 72 10.48 11.99 7.11
CA PHE A 72 10.17 11.70 5.71
C PHE A 72 9.06 12.62 5.16
N VAL A 73 7.95 12.72 5.86
CA VAL A 73 6.82 13.59 5.46
C VAL A 73 7.26 15.05 5.41
N LYS A 74 8.06 15.51 6.40
CA LYS A 74 8.59 16.86 6.41
C LYS A 74 9.42 17.17 5.18
N VAL A 75 10.38 16.30 4.82
CA VAL A 75 11.23 16.47 3.63
C VAL A 75 10.40 16.56 2.35
N VAL A 76 9.38 15.69 2.21
CA VAL A 76 8.50 15.72 1.03
C VAL A 76 7.71 17.03 0.97
N LEU A 77 7.15 17.49 2.10
CA LEU A 77 6.38 18.73 2.13
C LEU A 77 7.25 19.99 1.91
N GLU A 78 8.48 20.01 2.43
CA GLU A 78 9.42 21.10 2.18
C GLU A 78 9.78 21.22 0.67
N LYS A 79 9.91 20.07 0.00
CA LYS A 79 10.30 20.05 -1.43
C LYS A 79 9.15 20.31 -2.38
N TYR A 80 7.98 19.73 -2.12
CA TYR A 80 6.84 19.75 -3.05
C TYR A 80 5.70 20.65 -2.61
N GLY A 81 5.66 21.08 -1.37
CA GLY A 81 4.62 21.94 -0.80
C GLY A 81 3.27 21.25 -0.59
N ARG A 82 3.10 20.04 -1.11
CA ARG A 82 1.85 19.28 -1.08
C ARG A 82 2.06 17.77 -1.15
N VAL A 83 1.07 17.03 -0.70
CA VAL A 83 0.87 15.60 -1.00
C VAL A 83 -0.61 15.42 -1.31
N ASP A 84 -0.92 14.77 -2.42
CA ASP A 84 -2.30 14.52 -2.87
C ASP A 84 -2.76 13.09 -2.67
N ILE A 85 -1.82 12.15 -2.81
CA ILE A 85 -2.09 10.73 -2.77
C ILE A 85 -1.10 10.07 -1.81
N LEU A 86 -1.62 9.27 -0.87
CA LEU A 86 -0.84 8.40 -0.01
C LEU A 86 -1.24 6.96 -0.26
N VAL A 87 -0.30 6.12 -0.68
CA VAL A 87 -0.49 4.67 -0.78
C VAL A 87 0.33 3.98 0.30
N ASN A 88 -0.32 3.47 1.31
CA ASN A 88 0.28 2.65 2.36
C ASN A 88 0.38 1.20 1.87
N ASN A 89 1.51 0.88 1.24
CA ASN A 89 1.78 -0.45 0.71
C ASN A 89 2.90 -1.19 1.47
N ALA A 90 3.74 -0.49 2.22
CA ALA A 90 4.80 -1.14 3.01
C ALA A 90 4.23 -2.24 3.89
N GLY A 91 4.87 -3.40 3.86
CA GLY A 91 4.44 -4.55 4.65
C GLY A 91 5.43 -5.70 4.59
N ILE A 92 5.42 -6.49 5.65
CA ILE A 92 6.22 -7.70 5.81
C ILE A 92 5.33 -8.85 6.25
N THR A 93 5.82 -10.07 6.09
CA THR A 93 5.25 -11.28 6.69
C THR A 93 6.27 -11.90 7.63
N ARG A 94 5.78 -12.57 8.69
CA ARG A 94 6.53 -13.45 9.59
C ARG A 94 5.60 -14.62 9.91
N ASP A 95 5.48 -15.51 8.92
CA ASP A 95 4.51 -16.60 8.96
C ASP A 95 4.96 -17.69 9.93
N ASN A 96 4.11 -18.05 10.87
CA ASN A 96 4.32 -19.14 11.82
C ASN A 96 2.96 -19.62 12.36
N LEU A 97 2.87 -20.89 12.76
CA LEU A 97 1.68 -21.39 13.46
C LEU A 97 1.53 -20.67 14.80
N ILE A 98 0.31 -20.39 15.22
CA ILE A 98 0.02 -19.62 16.45
C ILE A 98 0.75 -20.18 17.70
N VAL A 99 0.87 -21.49 17.78
CA VAL A 99 1.57 -22.17 18.89
C VAL A 99 3.08 -21.91 18.92
N ARG A 100 3.66 -21.44 17.83
CA ARG A 100 5.10 -21.20 17.67
C ARG A 100 5.41 -19.72 17.37
N MET A 101 4.40 -18.92 17.06
CA MET A 101 4.55 -17.50 16.74
C MET A 101 5.09 -16.77 17.97
N THR A 102 6.21 -16.07 17.80
CA THR A 102 6.80 -15.27 18.88
C THR A 102 6.19 -13.88 18.95
N GLU A 103 6.33 -13.20 20.08
CA GLU A 103 5.88 -11.82 20.28
C GLU A 103 6.61 -10.89 19.30
N GLU A 104 7.91 -11.11 19.08
CA GLU A 104 8.73 -10.32 18.14
C GLU A 104 8.25 -10.48 16.69
N GLU A 105 7.85 -11.70 16.28
CA GLU A 105 7.27 -11.93 14.95
C GLU A 105 5.93 -11.23 14.80
N PHE A 106 5.10 -11.24 15.86
CA PHE A 106 3.81 -10.58 15.88
C PHE A 106 3.98 -9.06 15.80
N ASP A 107 4.77 -8.49 16.70
CA ASP A 107 5.00 -7.04 16.80
C ASP A 107 5.64 -6.46 15.55
N ALA A 108 6.68 -7.11 14.99
CA ALA A 108 7.32 -6.63 13.77
C ALA A 108 6.34 -6.48 12.60
N VAL A 109 5.37 -7.39 12.48
CA VAL A 109 4.34 -7.34 11.44
C VAL A 109 3.34 -6.22 11.73
N LEU A 110 2.86 -6.07 12.97
CA LEU A 110 1.94 -5.00 13.33
C LEU A 110 2.59 -3.62 13.22
N ASP A 111 3.82 -3.49 13.67
CA ASP A 111 4.55 -2.23 13.62
C ASP A 111 4.76 -1.75 12.18
N THR A 112 5.15 -2.65 11.27
CA THR A 112 5.35 -2.27 9.88
C THR A 112 4.03 -2.07 9.14
N ASN A 113 3.12 -3.06 9.20
CA ASN A 113 1.97 -3.11 8.31
C ASN A 113 0.82 -2.18 8.76
N LEU A 114 0.63 -2.02 10.08
CA LEU A 114 -0.48 -1.26 10.65
C LEU A 114 -0.01 0.07 11.24
N LYS A 115 0.95 0.06 12.18
CA LYS A 115 1.46 1.29 12.78
C LYS A 115 2.16 2.17 11.75
N GLY A 116 2.92 1.58 10.82
CA GLY A 116 3.55 2.33 9.74
C GLY A 116 2.53 3.11 8.90
N ALA A 117 1.42 2.50 8.52
CA ALA A 117 0.34 3.19 7.82
C ALA A 117 -0.31 4.29 8.69
N PHE A 118 -0.52 4.01 9.98
CA PHE A 118 -1.01 5.00 10.94
C PHE A 118 -0.07 6.21 11.04
N HIS A 119 1.25 6.01 11.14
CA HIS A 119 2.22 7.10 11.20
C HIS A 119 2.15 7.99 9.97
N MET A 120 2.14 7.40 8.77
CA MET A 120 2.05 8.14 7.51
C MET A 120 0.74 8.95 7.42
N ILE A 121 -0.39 8.35 7.77
CA ILE A 121 -1.69 9.02 7.81
C ILE A 121 -1.65 10.19 8.81
N LYS A 122 -1.21 9.93 10.05
CA LYS A 122 -1.13 10.93 11.13
C LYS A 122 -0.35 12.18 10.70
N HIS A 123 0.84 11.99 10.13
CA HIS A 123 1.71 13.10 9.74
C HIS A 123 1.20 13.88 8.51
N LEU A 124 0.42 13.25 7.62
CA LEU A 124 -0.17 13.90 6.44
C LEU A 124 -1.58 14.47 6.69
N THR A 125 -2.27 14.06 7.75
CA THR A 125 -3.67 14.46 8.01
C THR A 125 -3.87 15.97 7.98
N ARG A 126 -3.01 16.75 8.65
CA ARG A 126 -3.13 18.23 8.66
C ARG A 126 -2.97 18.83 7.26
N THR A 127 -2.08 18.28 6.45
CA THR A 127 -1.87 18.70 5.06
C THR A 127 -3.12 18.44 4.23
N PHE A 128 -3.67 17.24 4.25
CA PHE A 128 -4.90 16.89 3.54
C PHE A 128 -6.08 17.76 3.97
N MET A 129 -6.25 17.95 5.28
CA MET A 129 -7.32 18.82 5.82
C MET A 129 -7.19 20.27 5.34
N LYS A 130 -5.96 20.83 5.31
CA LYS A 130 -5.69 22.20 4.83
C LYS A 130 -5.91 22.31 3.32
N GLN A 131 -5.48 21.33 2.55
CA GLN A 131 -5.69 21.26 1.10
C GLN A 131 -7.17 21.08 0.72
N ARG A 132 -8.00 20.54 1.65
CA ARG A 132 -9.36 20.07 1.38
C ARG A 132 -9.42 19.09 0.20
N TYR A 133 -8.40 18.27 0.12
CA TYR A 133 -8.23 17.21 -0.88
C TYR A 133 -7.20 16.20 -0.38
N GLY A 134 -7.46 14.93 -0.65
CA GLY A 134 -6.52 13.84 -0.40
C GLY A 134 -7.13 12.49 -0.77
N LYS A 135 -6.28 11.60 -1.26
CA LYS A 135 -6.59 10.19 -1.53
C LYS A 135 -5.66 9.32 -0.71
N ILE A 136 -6.20 8.62 0.26
CA ILE A 136 -5.44 7.66 1.09
C ILE A 136 -5.89 6.26 0.70
N ILE A 137 -4.95 5.44 0.26
CA ILE A 137 -5.22 4.08 -0.20
C ILE A 137 -4.34 3.12 0.60
N ASN A 138 -4.96 2.28 1.41
CA ASN A 138 -4.29 1.30 2.24
C ASN A 138 -4.29 -0.07 1.55
N ILE A 139 -3.12 -0.67 1.34
CA ILE A 139 -3.01 -2.00 0.75
C ILE A 139 -3.18 -3.04 1.86
N SER A 140 -4.41 -3.56 1.96
CA SER A 140 -4.78 -4.65 2.86
C SER A 140 -4.43 -6.02 2.22
N SER A 141 -5.26 -7.03 2.40
CA SER A 141 -5.14 -8.37 1.81
C SER A 141 -6.45 -9.13 2.01
N VAL A 142 -6.72 -10.12 1.16
CA VAL A 142 -7.77 -11.11 1.45
C VAL A 142 -7.52 -11.85 2.77
N SER A 143 -6.26 -12.03 3.19
CA SER A 143 -5.95 -12.59 4.50
C SER A 143 -6.49 -11.74 5.66
N GLY A 144 -6.65 -10.42 5.47
CA GLY A 144 -7.30 -9.54 6.45
C GLY A 144 -8.83 -9.65 6.48
N ILE A 145 -9.42 -10.28 5.47
CA ILE A 145 -10.87 -10.52 5.35
C ILE A 145 -11.22 -11.93 5.80
N LEU A 146 -10.50 -12.93 5.27
CA LEU A 146 -10.80 -14.35 5.45
C LEU A 146 -10.01 -15.01 6.59
N GLY A 147 -8.89 -14.40 6.99
CA GLY A 147 -7.86 -15.09 7.76
C GLY A 147 -7.01 -16.03 6.89
N ASN A 148 -5.88 -16.47 7.40
CA ASN A 148 -5.06 -17.50 6.78
C ASN A 148 -4.25 -18.23 7.86
N ALA A 149 -4.24 -19.55 7.81
CA ALA A 149 -3.47 -20.36 8.75
C ALA A 149 -1.97 -20.04 8.66
N GLY A 150 -1.31 -19.88 9.82
CA GLY A 150 0.09 -19.46 9.89
C GLY A 150 0.35 -17.95 9.73
N GLN A 151 -0.70 -17.14 9.53
CA GLN A 151 -0.60 -15.70 9.31
C GLN A 151 -1.42 -14.89 10.32
N ALA A 152 -1.52 -15.33 11.58
CA ALA A 152 -2.33 -14.63 12.56
C ALA A 152 -1.93 -13.15 12.74
N ASN A 153 -0.62 -12.86 12.81
CA ASN A 153 -0.06 -11.51 12.85
C ASN A 153 -0.38 -10.71 11.58
N TYR A 154 -0.13 -11.28 10.40
CA TYR A 154 -0.37 -10.62 9.12
C TYR A 154 -1.86 -10.35 8.90
N ALA A 155 -2.72 -11.36 9.12
CA ALA A 155 -4.17 -11.21 9.01
C ALA A 155 -4.69 -10.14 9.97
N ALA A 156 -4.25 -10.15 11.25
CA ALA A 156 -4.60 -9.11 12.21
C ALA A 156 -4.18 -7.71 11.75
N SER A 157 -2.95 -7.56 11.22
CA SER A 157 -2.47 -6.27 10.72
C SER A 157 -3.29 -5.75 9.53
N LYS A 158 -3.66 -6.66 8.60
CA LYS A 158 -4.44 -6.30 7.40
C LYS A 158 -5.92 -6.08 7.70
N ALA A 159 -6.49 -6.78 8.66
CA ALA A 159 -7.82 -6.49 9.20
C ALA A 159 -7.83 -5.15 9.95
N GLY A 160 -6.79 -4.87 10.74
CA GLY A 160 -6.60 -3.57 11.42
C GLY A 160 -6.56 -2.40 10.44
N LEU A 161 -5.91 -2.56 9.27
CA LEU A 161 -5.91 -1.56 8.21
C LEU A 161 -7.32 -1.28 7.66
N ILE A 162 -8.19 -2.27 7.57
CA ILE A 162 -9.60 -2.10 7.16
C ILE A 162 -10.33 -1.24 8.20
N GLY A 163 -10.14 -1.54 9.49
CA GLY A 163 -10.71 -0.73 10.58
C GLY A 163 -10.20 0.71 10.56
N LEU A 164 -8.88 0.89 10.43
CA LEU A 164 -8.23 2.20 10.32
C LEU A 164 -8.78 2.99 9.12
N THR A 165 -8.91 2.35 7.96
CA THR A 165 -9.48 2.95 6.74
C THR A 165 -10.85 3.55 7.01
N LYS A 166 -11.76 2.75 7.60
CA LYS A 166 -13.14 3.18 7.86
C LYS A 166 -13.23 4.32 8.87
N SER A 167 -12.40 4.28 9.92
CA SER A 167 -12.37 5.32 10.95
C SER A 167 -11.86 6.65 10.39
N VAL A 168 -10.70 6.62 9.71
CA VAL A 168 -10.09 7.82 9.13
C VAL A 168 -10.97 8.40 8.01
N ALA A 169 -11.64 7.55 7.22
CA ALA A 169 -12.62 8.01 6.22
C ALA A 169 -13.72 8.87 6.84
N ARG A 170 -14.28 8.44 7.97
CA ARG A 170 -15.32 9.20 8.71
C ARG A 170 -14.79 10.53 9.24
N GLU A 171 -13.58 10.54 9.78
CA GLU A 171 -12.97 11.75 10.35
C GLU A 171 -12.66 12.81 9.28
N LEU A 172 -12.23 12.39 8.09
CA LEU A 172 -11.71 13.28 7.06
C LEU A 172 -12.72 13.62 5.95
N ALA A 173 -13.88 12.97 5.90
CA ALA A 173 -14.89 13.15 4.86
C ALA A 173 -15.32 14.62 4.70
N SER A 174 -15.52 15.35 5.80
CA SER A 174 -15.89 16.78 5.79
C SER A 174 -14.81 17.70 5.19
N ARG A 175 -13.62 17.15 4.94
CA ARG A 175 -12.49 17.84 4.32
C ARG A 175 -12.22 17.38 2.88
N ASN A 176 -13.15 16.64 2.25
CA ASN A 176 -13.00 16.07 0.91
C ASN A 176 -11.77 15.18 0.79
N VAL A 177 -11.46 14.38 1.82
CA VAL A 177 -10.40 13.40 1.81
C VAL A 177 -11.04 12.01 1.75
N CYS A 178 -10.73 11.27 0.67
CA CYS A 178 -11.21 9.91 0.50
C CYS A 178 -10.17 8.93 1.05
N VAL A 179 -10.63 7.97 1.85
CA VAL A 179 -9.77 6.94 2.44
C VAL A 179 -10.36 5.58 2.14
N ASN A 180 -9.65 4.77 1.36
CA ASN A 180 -10.09 3.44 0.93
C ASN A 180 -9.01 2.40 1.14
N ALA A 181 -9.38 1.13 1.10
CA ALA A 181 -8.46 0.02 1.09
C ALA A 181 -8.59 -0.78 -0.21
N VAL A 182 -7.48 -1.33 -0.67
CA VAL A 182 -7.45 -2.39 -1.68
C VAL A 182 -7.03 -3.66 -0.97
N ALA A 183 -7.73 -4.77 -1.19
CA ALA A 183 -7.43 -6.08 -0.64
C ALA A 183 -7.00 -7.02 -1.77
N PRO A 184 -5.69 -7.12 -2.07
CA PRO A 184 -5.20 -8.07 -3.06
C PRO A 184 -5.41 -9.51 -2.59
N GLY A 185 -5.71 -10.39 -3.55
CA GLY A 185 -5.64 -11.83 -3.39
C GLY A 185 -4.21 -12.36 -3.61
N PHE A 186 -4.12 -13.51 -4.29
CA PHE A 186 -2.85 -14.15 -4.60
C PHE A 186 -2.23 -13.50 -5.86
N ILE A 187 -1.25 -12.62 -5.63
CA ILE A 187 -0.62 -11.81 -6.68
C ILE A 187 0.79 -12.34 -6.99
N ARG A 188 1.12 -12.44 -8.26
CA ARG A 188 2.44 -12.87 -8.74
C ARG A 188 3.50 -11.83 -8.40
N THR A 189 4.39 -12.15 -7.46
CA THR A 189 5.48 -11.29 -6.98
C THR A 189 6.69 -12.15 -6.66
N ASP A 190 7.88 -11.54 -6.49
CA ASP A 190 9.09 -12.25 -6.06
C ASP A 190 8.88 -13.08 -4.77
N MET A 191 7.91 -12.70 -3.95
CA MET A 191 7.55 -13.39 -2.71
C MET A 191 6.75 -14.67 -3.00
N THR A 192 5.76 -14.60 -3.87
CA THR A 192 4.89 -15.73 -4.22
C THR A 192 5.55 -16.68 -5.20
N GLU A 193 6.47 -16.22 -6.03
CA GLU A 193 7.24 -17.06 -6.95
C GLU A 193 8.21 -18.02 -6.22
N LYS A 194 8.65 -17.64 -5.02
CA LYS A 194 9.52 -18.48 -4.18
C LYS A 194 8.79 -19.61 -3.44
N LEU A 195 7.47 -19.61 -3.48
CA LEU A 195 6.65 -20.66 -2.85
C LEU A 195 6.75 -21.96 -3.66
N PRO A 196 6.72 -23.13 -2.98
CA PRO A 196 6.63 -24.42 -3.66
C PRO A 196 5.46 -24.47 -4.64
N GLU A 197 5.62 -25.18 -5.76
CA GLU A 197 4.60 -25.31 -6.81
C GLU A 197 3.26 -25.81 -6.24
N THR A 198 3.31 -26.81 -5.37
CA THR A 198 2.12 -27.37 -4.70
C THR A 198 1.35 -26.33 -3.89
N VAL A 199 2.04 -25.37 -3.26
CA VAL A 199 1.41 -24.28 -2.50
C VAL A 199 0.76 -23.29 -3.46
N ARG A 200 1.42 -22.98 -4.58
CA ARG A 200 0.88 -22.10 -5.62
C ARG A 200 -0.36 -22.71 -6.26
N ASP A 201 -0.32 -23.98 -6.62
CA ASP A 201 -1.45 -24.68 -7.24
C ASP A 201 -2.66 -24.75 -6.30
N ASN A 202 -2.43 -25.04 -5.02
CA ASN A 202 -3.47 -25.00 -4.02
C ASN A 202 -4.11 -23.61 -3.88
N ALA A 203 -3.30 -22.55 -3.91
CA ALA A 203 -3.81 -21.18 -3.87
C ALA A 203 -4.60 -20.83 -5.13
N VAL A 204 -4.11 -21.21 -6.31
CA VAL A 204 -4.83 -21.02 -7.59
C VAL A 204 -6.15 -21.76 -7.59
N GLY A 205 -6.22 -22.96 -7.02
CA GLY A 205 -7.45 -23.73 -6.86
C GLY A 205 -8.54 -23.05 -6.02
N GLN A 206 -8.16 -22.09 -5.19
CA GLN A 206 -9.11 -21.29 -4.38
C GLN A 206 -9.56 -20.01 -5.09
N ILE A 207 -8.98 -19.67 -6.26
CA ILE A 207 -9.34 -18.46 -7.00
C ILE A 207 -10.40 -18.81 -8.04
N PRO A 208 -11.65 -18.28 -7.96
CA PRO A 208 -12.68 -18.54 -8.94
C PRO A 208 -12.29 -18.22 -10.40
N LEU A 209 -11.47 -17.19 -10.63
CA LEU A 209 -10.92 -16.89 -11.96
C LEU A 209 -9.83 -17.87 -12.41
N GLY A 210 -9.41 -18.84 -11.59
CA GLY A 210 -8.48 -19.91 -11.94
C GLY A 210 -7.05 -19.46 -12.23
N LYS A 211 -6.65 -18.27 -11.84
CA LYS A 211 -5.29 -17.72 -12.07
C LYS A 211 -4.91 -16.71 -11.01
N MET A 212 -3.60 -16.59 -10.76
CA MET A 212 -3.04 -15.50 -9.95
C MET A 212 -3.23 -14.14 -10.65
N GLY A 213 -3.46 -13.10 -9.86
CA GLY A 213 -3.37 -11.72 -10.35
C GLY A 213 -1.92 -11.27 -10.57
N ASN A 214 -1.74 -10.16 -11.28
CA ASN A 214 -0.46 -9.49 -11.45
C ASN A 214 -0.42 -8.22 -10.60
N PRO A 215 0.78 -7.70 -10.25
CA PRO A 215 0.90 -6.42 -9.54
C PRO A 215 0.18 -5.26 -10.23
N GLU A 216 0.11 -5.31 -11.55
CA GLU A 216 -0.57 -4.31 -12.39
C GLU A 216 -2.08 -4.30 -12.16
N ASP A 217 -2.71 -5.45 -11.88
CA ASP A 217 -4.15 -5.52 -11.58
C ASP A 217 -4.47 -4.72 -10.30
N VAL A 218 -3.61 -4.83 -9.28
CA VAL A 218 -3.71 -4.03 -8.05
C VAL A 218 -3.42 -2.56 -8.32
N ALA A 219 -2.41 -2.27 -9.15
CA ALA A 219 -2.04 -0.89 -9.48
C ALA A 219 -3.16 -0.14 -10.23
N GLN A 220 -3.93 -0.82 -11.09
CA GLN A 220 -5.10 -0.23 -11.75
C GLN A 220 -6.23 0.11 -10.77
N ALA A 221 -6.50 -0.75 -9.79
CA ALA A 221 -7.45 -0.46 -8.73
C ALA A 221 -7.02 0.75 -7.87
N VAL A 222 -5.73 0.85 -7.56
CA VAL A 222 -5.16 2.00 -6.86
C VAL A 222 -5.27 3.27 -7.70
N LEU A 223 -4.98 3.20 -9.01
CA LEU A 223 -5.14 4.34 -9.93
C LEU A 223 -6.58 4.85 -9.92
N PHE A 224 -7.56 3.96 -10.08
CA PHE A 224 -8.97 4.32 -10.03
C PHE A 224 -9.33 5.05 -8.72
N LEU A 225 -8.87 4.54 -7.57
CA LEU A 225 -9.12 5.17 -6.28
C LEU A 225 -8.33 6.48 -6.07
N ALA A 226 -7.28 6.72 -6.84
CA ALA A 226 -6.47 7.94 -6.80
C ALA A 226 -7.03 9.06 -7.70
N GLU A 227 -7.88 8.73 -8.67
CA GLU A 227 -8.46 9.68 -9.62
C GLU A 227 -9.74 10.34 -9.10
N GLU A 228 -10.13 11.45 -9.74
CA GLU A 228 -11.36 12.19 -9.45
C GLU A 228 -12.63 11.34 -9.67
N ALA A 229 -12.57 10.36 -10.57
CA ALA A 229 -13.66 9.40 -10.81
C ALA A 229 -14.13 8.65 -9.55
N SER A 230 -13.29 8.62 -8.50
CA SER A 230 -13.58 8.01 -7.21
C SER A 230 -13.87 9.01 -6.07
N ASP A 231 -14.17 10.28 -6.36
CA ASP A 231 -14.34 11.32 -5.33
C ASP A 231 -15.53 11.07 -4.40
N TYR A 232 -16.49 10.25 -4.83
CA TYR A 232 -17.64 9.88 -3.99
C TYR A 232 -17.49 8.49 -3.34
N ILE A 233 -16.25 7.92 -3.36
CA ILE A 233 -15.93 6.60 -2.78
C ILE A 233 -15.00 6.82 -1.58
N THR A 234 -15.49 6.51 -0.37
CA THR A 234 -14.69 6.56 0.85
C THR A 234 -15.11 5.48 1.85
N GLY A 235 -14.18 4.99 2.65
CA GLY A 235 -14.42 3.94 3.65
C GLY A 235 -14.60 2.53 3.05
N GLN A 236 -14.33 2.33 1.76
CA GLN A 236 -14.54 1.07 1.07
C GLN A 236 -13.32 0.17 1.08
N VAL A 237 -13.55 -1.14 0.92
CA VAL A 237 -12.53 -2.16 0.70
C VAL A 237 -12.80 -2.78 -0.66
N LEU A 238 -11.89 -2.54 -1.60
CA LEU A 238 -11.97 -3.09 -2.96
C LEU A 238 -11.10 -4.34 -3.05
N CYS A 239 -11.71 -5.51 -3.20
CA CYS A 239 -10.99 -6.75 -3.43
C CYS A 239 -10.47 -6.81 -4.86
N VAL A 240 -9.19 -7.21 -5.02
CA VAL A 240 -8.54 -7.48 -6.31
C VAL A 240 -7.94 -8.88 -6.20
N ASP A 241 -8.79 -9.89 -6.26
CA ASP A 241 -8.48 -11.23 -5.76
C ASP A 241 -8.98 -12.38 -6.64
N GLY A 242 -9.58 -12.06 -7.78
CA GLY A 242 -10.15 -13.07 -8.68
C GLY A 242 -11.36 -13.81 -8.10
N GLY A 243 -12.00 -13.23 -7.07
CA GLY A 243 -13.19 -13.78 -6.41
C GLY A 243 -12.91 -14.62 -5.16
N MET A 244 -11.67 -14.62 -4.62
CA MET A 244 -11.33 -15.42 -3.43
C MET A 244 -12.16 -15.05 -2.20
N ALA A 245 -12.51 -13.78 -2.03
CA ALA A 245 -13.21 -13.26 -0.85
C ALA A 245 -14.65 -12.85 -1.15
N MET A 246 -15.34 -13.58 -2.01
CA MET A 246 -16.77 -13.38 -2.24
C MET A 246 -17.62 -14.41 -1.48
#